data_cc493c740c3993ba0c4be7190b2f7cd1
#
_entry.id   cc493c740c3993ba0c4be7190b2f7cd1
#
_cell.length_a   1.000
_cell.length_b   1.000
_cell.length_c   1.000
_cell.angle_alpha   90.00
_cell.angle_beta   90.00
_cell.angle_gamma   90.00
#
_symmetry.space_group_name_H-M   'P 1'
#
loop_
_entity.id
_entity.type
_entity.pdbx_description
1 polymer ?
#
loop_
_entity_poly.entity_id
_entity_poly.type
_entity_poly.pdbx_seq_one_letter_code
_entity_poly.pdbx_strand_id
1 'polypeptide(L)'
;MKVKPVILCGGAGTRLWPNQKKHQAKQFIDFGGWTLIDQTLERIKKPIFDYPIISTNFKYLKKIKRHLKKNKFKKYRIILEPSKKNTAPAILTAALAADWEDELENHKFEQPLLFLSADHFMQKEHIFYKAISKNINNLDDENIFIFGIKPTSPSSEYGYFLTKKIKNNINKVQKFIEKPN
;
A
#
# COMPACT_ATOMS: atom_id res chain seq x y z
N MET A 1 9.94 -3.70 16.73
CA MET A 1 8.61 -4.01 16.14
C MET A 1 8.73 -4.04 14.61
N LYS A 2 8.17 -5.03 13.93
CA LYS A 2 8.08 -5.08 12.46
C LYS A 2 6.73 -4.55 12.00
N VAL A 3 6.68 -4.12 10.75
CA VAL A 3 5.47 -3.67 10.07
C VAL A 3 5.03 -4.72 9.06
N LYS A 4 3.79 -5.13 9.06
CA LYS A 4 3.23 -6.06 8.07
C LYS A 4 2.74 -5.28 6.84
N PRO A 5 3.40 -5.38 5.68
CA PRO A 5 2.98 -4.66 4.49
C PRO A 5 1.79 -5.33 3.82
N VAL A 6 0.79 -4.54 3.47
CA VAL A 6 -0.38 -4.96 2.69
C VAL A 6 -0.37 -4.23 1.36
N ILE A 7 -0.19 -4.95 0.27
CA ILE A 7 -0.16 -4.36 -1.08
C ILE A 7 -1.53 -4.50 -1.72
N LEU A 8 -2.16 -3.35 -2.01
CA LEU A 8 -3.44 -3.27 -2.71
C LEU A 8 -3.20 -3.31 -4.23
N CYS A 9 -3.56 -4.41 -4.85
CA CYS A 9 -3.26 -4.72 -6.26
C CYS A 9 -4.51 -5.09 -7.09
N GLY A 10 -5.70 -4.60 -6.71
CA GLY A 10 -6.98 -4.87 -7.38
C GLY A 10 -7.34 -3.88 -8.51
N GLY A 11 -6.68 -2.73 -8.59
CA GLY A 11 -7.01 -1.64 -9.50
C GLY A 11 -6.78 -1.97 -10.99
N ALA A 12 -7.69 -1.52 -11.87
CA ALA A 12 -7.56 -1.68 -13.32
C ALA A 12 -6.64 -0.62 -13.98
N GLY A 13 -6.38 0.52 -13.31
CA GLY A 13 -5.43 1.55 -13.76
C GLY A 13 -5.81 2.27 -15.04
N THR A 14 -7.10 2.57 -15.26
CA THR A 14 -7.63 3.14 -16.51
C THR A 14 -7.15 4.54 -16.88
N ARG A 15 -6.53 5.28 -15.94
CA ARG A 15 -6.11 6.68 -16.12
C ARG A 15 -4.90 6.89 -17.04
N LEU A 16 -4.17 5.84 -17.40
CA LEU A 16 -3.01 5.95 -18.31
C LEU A 16 -3.34 5.68 -19.78
N TRP A 17 -4.63 5.61 -20.12
CA TRP A 17 -5.06 5.56 -21.50
C TRP A 17 -4.67 6.90 -22.23
N PRO A 18 -4.17 6.89 -23.49
CA PRO A 18 -4.11 5.79 -24.45
C PRO A 18 -2.79 4.97 -24.44
N ASN A 19 -1.79 5.31 -23.62
CA ASN A 19 -0.46 4.66 -23.64
C ASN A 19 -0.45 3.24 -23.07
N GLN A 20 -1.60 2.70 -22.71
CA GLN A 20 -1.74 1.31 -22.25
C GLN A 20 -2.30 0.39 -23.33
N LYS A 21 -1.73 -0.82 -23.42
CA LYS A 21 -2.42 -1.91 -24.14
C LYS A 21 -3.80 -2.10 -23.47
N LYS A 22 -4.88 -2.12 -24.28
CA LYS A 22 -6.24 -2.42 -23.81
C LYS A 22 -6.18 -3.59 -22.82
N HIS A 23 -6.66 -3.40 -21.57
CA HIS A 23 -6.71 -4.42 -20.51
C HIS A 23 -5.44 -4.70 -19.68
N GLN A 24 -4.37 -3.92 -19.79
CA GLN A 24 -3.22 -4.06 -18.90
C GLN A 24 -3.35 -3.14 -17.68
N ALA A 25 -3.38 -3.68 -16.48
CA ALA A 25 -3.39 -2.87 -15.26
C ALA A 25 -2.04 -2.16 -15.06
N LYS A 26 -2.09 -0.90 -14.58
CA LYS A 26 -0.94 0.01 -14.44
C LYS A 26 0.26 -0.61 -13.74
N GLN A 27 0.03 -1.34 -12.66
CA GLN A 27 1.07 -1.97 -11.85
C GLN A 27 1.90 -3.02 -12.61
N PHE A 28 1.41 -3.53 -13.75
CA PHE A 28 2.09 -4.53 -14.58
C PHE A 28 2.67 -3.98 -15.89
N ILE A 29 2.65 -2.67 -16.09
CA ILE A 29 3.30 -2.05 -17.25
C ILE A 29 4.81 -2.23 -17.09
N ASP A 30 5.46 -2.71 -18.14
CA ASP A 30 6.91 -2.88 -18.19
C ASP A 30 7.58 -1.56 -18.59
N PHE A 31 8.51 -1.11 -17.77
CA PHE A 31 9.32 0.09 -17.98
C PHE A 31 10.79 -0.27 -18.24
N GLY A 32 11.02 -1.20 -19.16
CA GLY A 32 12.40 -1.63 -19.49
C GLY A 32 12.94 -2.67 -18.52
N GLY A 33 12.18 -3.75 -18.29
CA GLY A 33 12.57 -4.89 -17.45
C GLY A 33 12.08 -4.84 -16.01
N TRP A 34 11.36 -3.78 -15.59
CA TRP A 34 10.75 -3.67 -14.28
C TRP A 34 9.32 -3.11 -14.38
N THR A 35 8.53 -3.38 -13.35
CA THR A 35 7.14 -2.90 -13.24
C THR A 35 6.94 -2.18 -11.92
N LEU A 36 5.85 -1.42 -11.77
CA LEU A 36 5.55 -0.71 -10.51
C LEU A 36 5.35 -1.69 -9.35
N ILE A 37 4.77 -2.87 -9.61
CA ILE A 37 4.66 -3.92 -8.58
C ILE A 37 6.03 -4.46 -8.19
N ASP A 38 6.99 -4.62 -9.12
CA ASP A 38 8.35 -5.04 -8.77
C ASP A 38 9.02 -4.04 -7.85
N GLN A 39 8.88 -2.74 -8.10
CA GLN A 39 9.41 -1.69 -7.22
C GLN A 39 8.75 -1.69 -5.85
N THR A 40 7.42 -1.88 -5.79
CA THR A 40 6.72 -1.97 -4.52
C THR A 40 7.17 -3.21 -3.72
N LEU A 41 7.37 -4.34 -4.38
CA LEU A 41 7.90 -5.56 -3.76
C LEU A 41 9.35 -5.37 -3.28
N GLU A 42 10.21 -4.73 -4.08
CA GLU A 42 11.60 -4.45 -3.68
C GLU A 42 11.66 -3.54 -2.45
N ARG A 43 10.80 -2.51 -2.40
CA ARG A 43 10.69 -1.57 -1.28
C ARG A 43 10.41 -2.26 0.05
N ILE A 44 9.64 -3.32 0.08
CA ILE A 44 9.28 -4.02 1.32
C ILE A 44 10.24 -5.14 1.72
N LYS A 45 11.39 -5.30 1.05
CA LYS A 45 12.44 -6.26 1.46
C LYS A 45 13.30 -5.81 2.64
N LYS A 46 13.13 -4.57 3.12
CA LYS A 46 13.91 -4.05 4.25
C LYS A 46 13.55 -4.78 5.54
N PRO A 47 14.51 -4.94 6.49
CA PRO A 47 14.32 -5.70 7.75
C PRO A 47 13.19 -5.20 8.64
N ILE A 48 12.75 -3.95 8.47
CA ILE A 48 11.62 -3.36 9.19
C ILE A 48 10.28 -4.00 8.79
N PHE A 49 10.22 -4.67 7.64
CA PHE A 49 9.00 -5.30 7.16
C PHE A 49 8.97 -6.81 7.44
N ASP A 50 7.78 -7.31 7.67
CA ASP A 50 7.46 -8.73 7.69
C ASP A 50 7.04 -9.21 6.28
N TYR A 51 6.66 -10.48 6.14
CA TYR A 51 6.15 -10.99 4.87
C TYR A 51 4.85 -10.26 4.45
N PRO A 52 4.67 -10.02 3.14
CA PRO A 52 3.55 -9.22 2.66
C PRO A 52 2.23 -9.99 2.56
N ILE A 53 1.15 -9.25 2.74
CA ILE A 53 -0.20 -9.61 2.29
C ILE A 53 -0.46 -8.88 0.96
N ILE A 54 -0.93 -9.60 -0.06
CA ILE A 54 -1.28 -9.03 -1.37
C ILE A 54 -2.78 -9.17 -1.57
N SER A 55 -3.52 -8.05 -1.57
CA SER A 55 -4.94 -8.03 -1.93
C SER A 55 -5.06 -7.81 -3.44
N THR A 56 -5.68 -8.75 -4.16
CA THR A 56 -5.77 -8.71 -5.61
C THR A 56 -7.01 -9.43 -6.15
N ASN A 57 -7.34 -9.19 -7.41
CA ASN A 57 -8.40 -9.92 -8.10
C ASN A 57 -7.87 -11.24 -8.70
N PHE A 58 -8.75 -12.25 -8.82
CA PHE A 58 -8.43 -13.57 -9.37
C PHE A 58 -7.73 -13.49 -10.73
N LYS A 59 -8.12 -12.58 -11.62
CA LYS A 59 -7.51 -12.38 -12.94
C LYS A 59 -6.03 -12.02 -12.89
N TYR A 60 -5.54 -11.46 -11.78
CA TYR A 60 -4.14 -11.09 -11.61
C TYR A 60 -3.30 -12.10 -10.82
N LEU A 61 -3.93 -13.13 -10.26
CA LEU A 61 -3.27 -14.12 -9.39
C LEU A 61 -2.00 -14.71 -10.01
N LYS A 62 -2.08 -15.17 -11.28
CA LYS A 62 -0.92 -15.75 -11.98
C LYS A 62 0.21 -14.72 -12.16
N LYS A 63 -0.13 -13.47 -12.47
CA LYS A 63 0.87 -12.39 -12.63
C LYS A 63 1.52 -12.07 -11.28
N ILE A 64 0.75 -11.91 -10.23
CA ILE A 64 1.28 -11.63 -8.87
C ILE A 64 2.22 -12.74 -8.42
N LYS A 65 1.84 -14.01 -8.54
CA LYS A 65 2.72 -15.15 -8.19
C LYS A 65 4.04 -15.11 -8.96
N ARG A 66 4.03 -14.72 -10.25
CA ARG A 66 5.23 -14.56 -11.08
C ARG A 66 6.14 -13.46 -10.54
N HIS A 67 5.58 -12.28 -10.18
CA HIS A 67 6.34 -11.16 -9.62
C HIS A 67 6.89 -11.49 -8.23
N LEU A 68 6.14 -12.16 -7.37
CA LEU A 68 6.63 -12.63 -6.07
C LEU A 68 7.81 -13.60 -6.23
N LYS A 69 7.72 -14.56 -7.16
CA LYS A 69 8.82 -15.49 -7.48
C LYS A 69 10.03 -14.75 -8.03
N LYS A 70 9.86 -13.85 -9.01
CA LYS A 70 10.91 -12.99 -9.57
C LYS A 70 11.65 -12.22 -8.49
N ASN A 71 10.90 -11.66 -7.53
CA ASN A 71 11.42 -10.88 -6.41
C ASN A 71 11.87 -11.75 -5.22
N LYS A 72 11.90 -13.09 -5.35
CA LYS A 72 12.42 -14.06 -4.37
C LYS A 72 11.67 -14.06 -3.02
N PHE A 73 10.38 -13.71 -3.00
CA PHE A 73 9.56 -13.86 -1.80
C PHE A 73 9.24 -15.33 -1.55
N LYS A 74 9.65 -15.85 -0.39
CA LYS A 74 9.39 -17.24 0.05
C LYS A 74 8.10 -17.34 0.89
N LYS A 75 7.82 -16.33 1.74
CA LYS A 75 6.61 -16.23 2.58
C LYS A 75 5.79 -15.03 2.11
N TYR A 76 4.50 -15.22 1.89
CA TYR A 76 3.51 -14.19 1.55
C TYR A 76 2.10 -14.75 1.68
N ARG A 77 1.13 -13.88 1.81
CA ARG A 77 -0.29 -14.23 1.75
C ARG A 77 -0.96 -13.52 0.58
N ILE A 78 -1.89 -14.20 -0.09
CA ILE A 78 -2.70 -13.58 -1.15
C ILE A 78 -4.17 -13.66 -0.74
N ILE A 79 -4.83 -12.48 -0.74
CA ILE A 79 -6.26 -12.34 -0.56
C ILE A 79 -6.87 -12.08 -1.93
N LEU A 80 -7.86 -12.90 -2.30
CA LEU A 80 -8.56 -12.77 -3.56
C LEU A 80 -9.86 -12.01 -3.36
N GLU A 81 -9.92 -10.79 -3.90
CA GLU A 81 -11.14 -10.00 -3.92
C GLU A 81 -12.11 -10.56 -4.96
N PRO A 82 -13.32 -10.99 -4.58
CA PRO A 82 -14.29 -11.56 -5.53
C PRO A 82 -14.81 -10.52 -6.51
N SER A 83 -14.90 -9.26 -6.07
CA SER A 83 -15.36 -8.13 -6.88
C SER A 83 -14.62 -6.85 -6.50
N LYS A 84 -14.58 -5.89 -7.43
CA LYS A 84 -13.97 -4.58 -7.17
C LYS A 84 -14.91 -3.71 -6.32
N LYS A 85 -14.54 -3.46 -5.06
CA LYS A 85 -15.32 -2.69 -4.08
C LYS A 85 -14.54 -1.49 -3.49
N ASN A 86 -13.58 -0.94 -4.25
CA ASN A 86 -12.69 0.14 -3.81
C ASN A 86 -11.76 -0.24 -2.64
N THR A 87 -11.18 0.77 -1.97
CA THR A 87 -10.08 0.59 -1.03
C THR A 87 -10.53 0.11 0.34
N ALA A 88 -11.63 0.63 0.89
CA ALA A 88 -12.03 0.35 2.26
C ALA A 88 -12.32 -1.14 2.54
N PRO A 89 -13.10 -1.86 1.71
CA PRO A 89 -13.28 -3.30 1.90
C PRO A 89 -11.99 -4.11 1.77
N ALA A 90 -11.08 -3.73 0.89
CA ALA A 90 -9.78 -4.40 0.74
C ALA A 90 -8.91 -4.22 2.01
N ILE A 91 -8.91 -3.02 2.60
CA ILE A 91 -8.25 -2.73 3.87
C ILE A 91 -8.84 -3.58 4.99
N LEU A 92 -10.17 -3.56 5.15
CA LEU A 92 -10.86 -4.31 6.20
C LEU A 92 -10.60 -5.83 6.08
N THR A 93 -10.74 -6.37 4.87
CA THR A 93 -10.50 -7.81 4.63
C THR A 93 -9.07 -8.20 4.96
N ALA A 94 -8.09 -7.35 4.62
CA ALA A 94 -6.70 -7.63 4.91
C ALA A 94 -6.38 -7.52 6.42
N ALA A 95 -7.02 -6.58 7.12
CA ALA A 95 -6.89 -6.44 8.57
C ALA A 95 -7.47 -7.67 9.30
N LEU A 96 -8.69 -8.06 8.98
CA LEU A 96 -9.32 -9.27 9.55
C LEU A 96 -8.52 -10.54 9.25
N ALA A 97 -7.98 -10.65 8.04
CA ALA A 97 -7.16 -11.80 7.67
C ALA A 97 -5.83 -11.86 8.43
N ALA A 98 -5.22 -10.72 8.73
CA ALA A 98 -3.99 -10.64 9.52
C ALA A 98 -4.26 -11.02 10.98
N ASP A 99 -5.32 -10.51 11.56
CA ASP A 99 -5.76 -10.79 12.92
C ASP A 99 -6.06 -12.29 13.10
N TRP A 100 -6.86 -12.87 12.22
CA TRP A 100 -7.18 -14.30 12.26
C TRP A 100 -5.96 -15.22 12.14
N GLU A 101 -4.95 -14.85 11.36
CA GLU A 101 -3.74 -15.66 11.23
C GLU A 101 -2.96 -15.72 12.54
N ASP A 102 -2.87 -14.60 13.24
CA ASP A 102 -2.20 -14.53 14.53
C ASP A 102 -3.01 -15.24 15.64
N GLU A 103 -4.34 -15.21 15.62
CA GLU A 103 -5.20 -15.99 16.51
C GLU A 103 -4.99 -17.50 16.34
N LEU A 104 -4.85 -18.00 15.10
CA LEU A 104 -4.59 -19.42 14.83
C LEU A 104 -3.21 -19.89 15.34
N GLU A 105 -2.24 -18.97 15.38
CA GLU A 105 -0.90 -19.21 15.94
C GLU A 105 -0.84 -18.96 17.47
N ASN A 106 -1.97 -18.68 18.14
CA ASN A 106 -2.08 -18.27 19.56
C ASN A 106 -1.25 -17.03 19.91
N HIS A 107 -1.06 -16.14 18.96
CA HIS A 107 -0.42 -14.86 19.13
C HIS A 107 -1.45 -13.71 19.08
N LYS A 108 -1.26 -12.71 19.92
CA LYS A 108 -2.00 -11.46 19.80
C LYS A 108 -1.43 -10.68 18.63
N PHE A 109 -2.32 -10.20 17.74
CA PHE A 109 -1.89 -9.35 16.64
C PHE A 109 -1.37 -8.01 17.19
N GLU A 110 -0.06 -7.80 17.10
CA GLU A 110 0.61 -6.61 17.64
C GLU A 110 1.37 -5.82 16.56
N GLN A 111 1.34 -6.29 15.30
CA GLN A 111 2.08 -5.65 14.23
C GLN A 111 1.22 -4.59 13.52
N PRO A 112 1.72 -3.35 13.35
CA PRO A 112 1.02 -2.37 12.53
C PRO A 112 0.96 -2.81 11.07
N LEU A 113 -0.21 -2.64 10.44
CA LEU A 113 -0.41 -2.87 9.02
C LEU A 113 -0.05 -1.63 8.23
N LEU A 114 0.76 -1.79 7.19
CA LEU A 114 1.11 -0.73 6.26
C LEU A 114 0.47 -0.99 4.90
N PHE A 115 -0.55 -0.23 4.56
CA PHE A 115 -1.24 -0.32 3.27
C PHE A 115 -0.50 0.46 2.19
N LEU A 116 -0.13 -0.24 1.12
CA LEU A 116 0.61 0.30 -0.01
C LEU A 116 -0.16 0.07 -1.31
N SER A 117 -0.20 1.07 -2.17
CA SER A 117 -0.67 0.88 -3.54
C SER A 117 0.41 0.19 -4.38
N ALA A 118 0.00 -0.78 -5.20
CA ALA A 118 0.90 -1.54 -6.08
C ALA A 118 1.47 -0.70 -7.25
N ASP A 119 0.96 0.50 -7.47
CA ASP A 119 1.27 1.34 -8.63
C ASP A 119 1.96 2.67 -8.28
N HIS A 120 2.44 2.83 -7.05
CA HIS A 120 3.17 4.01 -6.63
C HIS A 120 4.66 3.92 -6.98
N PHE A 121 5.13 4.91 -7.74
CA PHE A 121 6.55 5.16 -7.96
C PHE A 121 7.09 6.12 -6.89
N MET A 122 8.20 5.77 -6.25
CA MET A 122 8.86 6.60 -5.24
C MET A 122 10.33 6.82 -5.60
N GLN A 123 10.71 8.05 -5.89
CA GLN A 123 12.10 8.40 -6.18
C GLN A 123 13.00 8.41 -4.94
N LYS A 124 12.46 8.83 -3.81
CA LYS A 124 13.22 9.04 -2.56
C LYS A 124 12.74 8.09 -1.46
N GLU A 125 12.90 6.79 -1.67
CA GLU A 125 12.43 5.77 -0.72
C GLU A 125 13.02 5.91 0.68
N HIS A 126 14.24 6.45 0.83
CA HIS A 126 14.84 6.68 2.14
C HIS A 126 14.01 7.62 3.03
N ILE A 127 13.28 8.59 2.43
CA ILE A 127 12.38 9.48 3.17
C ILE A 127 11.18 8.68 3.71
N PHE A 128 10.64 7.76 2.89
CA PHE A 128 9.56 6.88 3.30
C PHE A 128 9.97 5.98 4.46
N TYR A 129 11.13 5.31 4.38
CA TYR A 129 11.64 4.48 5.48
C TYR A 129 11.88 5.28 6.76
N LYS A 130 12.45 6.50 6.62
CA LYS A 130 12.66 7.38 7.76
C LYS A 130 11.35 7.82 8.41
N ALA A 131 10.30 8.05 7.60
CA ALA A 131 8.98 8.39 8.12
C ALA A 131 8.37 7.23 8.92
N ILE A 132 8.46 6.00 8.43
CA ILE A 132 8.01 4.81 9.15
C ILE A 132 8.79 4.64 10.46
N SER A 133 10.12 4.57 10.39
CA SER A 133 10.98 4.30 11.54
C SER A 133 10.83 5.33 12.66
N LYS A 134 10.60 6.61 12.31
CA LYS A 134 10.41 7.67 13.31
C LYS A 134 9.05 7.64 13.99
N ASN A 135 8.03 7.11 13.32
CA ASN A 135 6.67 7.23 13.79
C ASN A 135 6.04 5.90 14.23
N ILE A 136 6.72 4.77 14.02
CA ILE A 136 6.21 3.45 14.38
C ILE A 136 5.86 3.34 15.88
N ASN A 137 6.63 3.99 16.76
CA ASN A 137 6.38 4.00 18.20
C ASN A 137 5.31 5.02 18.63
N ASN A 138 4.78 5.81 17.70
CA ASN A 138 3.68 6.74 17.96
C ASN A 138 2.32 6.18 17.50
N LEU A 139 2.32 4.96 16.95
CA LEU A 139 1.08 4.28 16.57
C LEU A 139 0.33 3.86 17.84
N ASP A 140 -0.99 3.97 17.78
CA ASP A 140 -1.93 3.56 18.80
C ASP A 140 -3.15 2.88 18.16
N ASP A 141 -4.01 2.29 18.96
CA ASP A 141 -5.19 1.57 18.51
C ASP A 141 -6.38 2.49 18.15
N GLU A 142 -6.27 3.78 18.45
CA GLU A 142 -7.34 4.75 18.24
C GLU A 142 -7.21 5.53 16.93
N ASN A 143 -6.01 5.55 16.33
CA ASN A 143 -5.71 6.41 15.19
C ASN A 143 -5.21 5.65 13.96
N ILE A 144 -5.64 6.11 12.79
CA ILE A 144 -5.10 5.69 11.51
C ILE A 144 -4.08 6.73 11.05
N PHE A 145 -2.85 6.28 10.81
CA PHE A 145 -1.78 7.14 10.29
C PHE A 145 -1.76 7.10 8.77
N ILE A 146 -1.70 8.26 8.15
CA ILE A 146 -1.64 8.40 6.70
C ILE A 146 -0.41 9.21 6.29
N PHE A 147 0.16 8.87 5.14
CA PHE A 147 1.27 9.62 4.55
C PHE A 147 0.74 10.71 3.64
N GLY A 148 0.97 11.96 4.00
CA GLY A 148 0.71 13.12 3.15
C GLY A 148 1.94 13.51 2.34
N ILE A 149 1.74 13.90 1.10
CA ILE A 149 2.77 14.49 0.23
C ILE A 149 2.49 15.97 0.12
N LYS A 150 3.52 16.80 0.38
CA LYS A 150 3.37 18.25 0.20
C LYS A 150 3.14 18.55 -1.29
N PRO A 151 2.03 19.20 -1.65
CA PRO A 151 1.77 19.54 -3.05
C PRO A 151 2.80 20.56 -3.56
N THR A 152 3.24 20.38 -4.80
CA THR A 152 4.13 21.30 -5.50
C THR A 152 3.38 22.29 -6.40
N SER A 153 2.16 21.92 -6.78
CA SER A 153 1.23 22.75 -7.55
C SER A 153 -0.23 22.36 -7.22
N PRO A 154 -1.20 23.25 -7.40
CA PRO A 154 -2.60 22.90 -7.26
C PRO A 154 -3.04 21.93 -8.37
N SER A 155 -3.93 21.00 -8.06
CA SER A 155 -4.52 20.09 -9.03
C SER A 155 -5.91 19.66 -8.57
N SER A 156 -6.89 19.73 -9.44
CA SER A 156 -8.24 19.20 -9.21
C SER A 156 -8.35 17.67 -9.34
N GLU A 157 -7.25 17.00 -9.68
CA GLU A 157 -7.21 15.54 -9.80
C GLU A 157 -6.91 14.80 -8.48
N TYR A 158 -6.51 15.54 -7.44
CA TYR A 158 -6.07 14.97 -6.16
C TYR A 158 -6.99 15.32 -5.00
N GLY A 159 -6.95 14.48 -3.97
CA GLY A 159 -7.49 14.81 -2.66
C GLY A 159 -6.45 15.49 -1.78
N TYR A 160 -6.87 16.40 -0.93
CA TYR A 160 -6.02 17.18 -0.04
C TYR A 160 -6.43 17.04 1.42
N PHE A 161 -5.43 17.01 2.30
CA PHE A 161 -5.65 17.06 3.74
C PHE A 161 -5.42 18.48 4.26
N LEU A 162 -6.42 19.05 4.91
CA LEU A 162 -6.23 20.19 5.80
C LEU A 162 -5.74 19.66 7.14
N THR A 163 -4.57 20.12 7.58
CA THR A 163 -3.94 19.57 8.78
C THR A 163 -3.61 20.65 9.80
N LYS A 164 -3.65 20.28 11.09
CA LYS A 164 -3.14 21.08 12.22
C LYS A 164 -1.93 20.36 12.81
N LYS A 165 -0.80 21.06 12.94
CA LYS A 165 0.40 20.54 13.58
C LYS A 165 0.15 20.18 15.04
N ILE A 166 0.55 18.97 15.45
CA ILE A 166 0.46 18.55 16.84
C ILE A 166 1.87 18.46 17.45
N LYS A 167 2.70 17.52 17.01
CA LYS A 167 4.02 17.23 17.57
C LYS A 167 4.88 16.47 16.58
N ASN A 168 6.21 16.74 16.55
CA ASN A 168 7.22 15.90 15.90
C ASN A 168 6.92 15.43 14.47
N ASN A 169 6.44 16.31 13.58
CA ASN A 169 6.03 16.01 12.21
C ASN A 169 4.76 15.15 12.07
N ILE A 170 4.02 14.95 13.15
CA ILE A 170 2.67 14.40 13.11
C ILE A 170 1.69 15.56 13.08
N ASN A 171 0.74 15.50 12.15
CA ASN A 171 -0.31 16.49 12.01
C ASN A 171 -1.67 15.81 12.17
N LYS A 172 -2.59 16.44 12.87
CA LYS A 172 -3.99 15.99 12.91
C LYS A 172 -4.68 16.39 11.61
N VAL A 173 -5.29 15.44 10.92
CA VAL A 173 -6.16 15.74 9.78
C VAL A 173 -7.46 16.34 10.31
N GLN A 174 -7.76 17.57 9.89
CA GLN A 174 -8.99 18.26 10.25
C GLN A 174 -10.08 18.04 9.20
N LYS A 175 -9.68 17.98 7.92
CA LYS A 175 -10.60 17.82 6.81
C LYS A 175 -9.90 17.16 5.64
N PHE A 176 -10.62 16.32 4.92
CA PHE A 176 -10.25 15.81 3.61
C PHE A 176 -11.11 16.50 2.54
N ILE A 177 -10.48 16.97 1.48
CA ILE A 177 -11.13 17.65 0.36
C ILE A 177 -10.79 16.85 -0.89
N GLU A 178 -11.76 16.13 -1.42
CA GLU A 178 -11.60 15.34 -2.64
C GLU A 178 -11.77 16.25 -3.85
N LYS A 179 -10.78 16.28 -4.73
CA LYS A 179 -10.81 16.95 -6.05
C LYS A 179 -11.45 18.34 -6.01
N PRO A 180 -10.82 19.30 -5.31
CA PRO A 180 -11.37 20.66 -5.22
C PRO A 180 -11.51 21.28 -6.61
N ASN A 181 -12.60 22.03 -6.80
CA ASN A 181 -12.84 22.84 -8.01
C ASN A 181 -11.85 24.00 -8.07
#